data_54740ae00f98886e5322b54fd5834e0d
#
_entry.id   54740ae00f98886e5322b54fd5834e0d
#
_cell.length_a   1.000
_cell.length_b   1.000
_cell.length_c   1.000
_cell.angle_alpha   90.00
_cell.angle_beta   90.00
_cell.angle_gamma   90.00
#
_symmetry.space_group_name_H-M   'P 1'
#
loop_
_entity.id
_entity.type
_entity.pdbx_description
1 polymer ?
#
loop_
_entity_poly.entity_id
_entity_poly.type
_entity_poly.pdbx_seq_one_letter_code
_entity_poly.pdbx_strand_id
1 'polypeptide(L)'
;MRVRVIDLDGSITAQDRVLRTFRPDVYDLRRWGPRVRLACRWKRFYRLERRLDRDFGPTDHHDSWISLLGSGDFHHMTLALLRRLRHPFNLLVIDKHPDWLRGLPMLHCGAWLQHAAKLPQVRRIFHLGGDRHFDDARRWLAPRRLIEANKIVVLPAVRRFDHGFWQDLPHQPLRRNLHTPIDRDRLEELLCPYLDELDRLPLYVSLDKDAMWMPESLTNWDSGHLDLNEVQEIMQFFLKAAGNDLIGMDIVGDWSHVRTQGLFRRFLRRLEHPRHKVDADQARICNERTNLMLLRFLKHDPVAESITFPSRLKSA
;
A
#
# COMPACT_ATOMS: atom_id res chain seq x y z
N MET A 1 5.30 18.50 -1.91
CA MET A 1 4.77 17.29 -2.59
C MET A 1 3.60 17.62 -3.49
N ARG A 2 3.54 17.07 -4.69
CA ARG A 2 2.44 17.22 -5.65
C ARG A 2 1.54 15.96 -5.57
N VAL A 3 0.25 16.10 -5.89
CA VAL A 3 -0.70 15.00 -5.88
C VAL A 3 -1.11 14.68 -7.31
N ARG A 4 -1.17 13.40 -7.65
CA ARG A 4 -1.71 12.94 -8.94
C ARG A 4 -2.68 11.78 -8.75
N VAL A 5 -3.61 11.67 -9.68
CA VAL A 5 -4.56 10.55 -9.77
C VAL A 5 -4.26 9.76 -11.05
N ILE A 6 -3.96 8.49 -10.89
CA ILE A 6 -3.86 7.52 -11.98
C ILE A 6 -5.21 6.82 -12.07
N ASP A 7 -6.15 7.44 -12.76
CA ASP A 7 -7.55 7.02 -12.75
C ASP A 7 -7.77 5.76 -13.60
N LEU A 8 -7.77 4.60 -12.94
CA LEU A 8 -8.00 3.30 -13.56
C LEU A 8 -9.46 2.82 -13.43
N ASP A 9 -10.23 3.33 -12.48
CA ASP A 9 -11.56 2.80 -12.17
C ASP A 9 -12.63 3.84 -11.78
N GLY A 10 -12.26 5.11 -11.70
CA GLY A 10 -13.17 6.20 -11.35
C GLY A 10 -13.40 6.41 -9.85
N SER A 11 -12.78 5.58 -8.98
CA SER A 11 -13.02 5.67 -7.53
C SER A 11 -12.52 6.98 -6.91
N ILE A 12 -11.35 7.45 -7.33
CA ILE A 12 -10.78 8.71 -6.85
C ILE A 12 -11.45 9.91 -7.51
N THR A 13 -11.71 9.84 -8.82
CA THR A 13 -12.33 10.94 -9.55
C THR A 13 -13.81 11.17 -9.19
N ALA A 14 -14.43 10.25 -8.47
CA ALA A 14 -15.74 10.44 -7.83
C ALA A 14 -15.67 11.16 -6.46
N GLN A 15 -14.47 11.50 -5.96
CA GLN A 15 -14.23 12.13 -4.66
C GLN A 15 -14.06 13.65 -4.83
N ASP A 16 -15.15 14.37 -4.95
CA ASP A 16 -15.16 15.81 -5.24
C ASP A 16 -14.33 16.66 -4.28
N ARG A 17 -14.34 16.34 -2.98
CA ARG A 17 -13.61 17.12 -1.97
C ARG A 17 -12.11 16.93 -2.13
N VAL A 18 -11.63 15.72 -2.44
CA VAL A 18 -10.21 15.45 -2.73
C VAL A 18 -9.78 16.26 -3.95
N LEU A 19 -10.56 16.21 -5.04
CA LEU A 19 -10.24 16.94 -6.28
C LEU A 19 -10.20 18.45 -6.06
N ARG A 20 -11.18 19.02 -5.36
CA ARG A 20 -11.24 20.47 -5.09
C ARG A 20 -10.14 20.93 -4.15
N THR A 21 -9.84 20.17 -3.09
CA THR A 21 -8.88 20.57 -2.06
C THR A 21 -7.44 20.51 -2.57
N PHE A 22 -7.08 19.42 -3.23
CA PHE A 22 -5.68 19.17 -3.61
C PHE A 22 -5.39 19.46 -5.08
N ARG A 23 -6.40 19.63 -5.94
CA ARG A 23 -6.29 19.90 -7.38
C ARG A 23 -5.22 19.01 -8.04
N PRO A 24 -5.37 17.67 -7.92
CA PRO A 24 -4.38 16.73 -8.42
C PRO A 24 -4.29 16.76 -9.94
N ASP A 25 -3.12 16.40 -10.48
CA ASP A 25 -3.00 16.08 -11.89
C ASP A 25 -3.74 14.74 -12.17
N VAL A 26 -4.76 14.76 -12.99
CA VAL A 26 -5.60 13.57 -13.27
C VAL A 26 -5.22 12.96 -14.62
N TYR A 27 -4.78 11.70 -14.58
CA TYR A 27 -4.46 10.90 -15.76
C TYR A 27 -5.56 9.87 -16.00
N ASP A 28 -6.46 10.11 -16.94
CA ASP A 28 -7.56 9.19 -17.29
C ASP A 28 -7.02 7.93 -17.99
N LEU A 29 -6.98 6.85 -17.25
CA LEU A 29 -6.59 5.53 -17.70
C LEU A 29 -7.70 4.48 -17.52
N ARG A 30 -8.96 4.90 -17.38
CA ARG A 30 -10.12 4.01 -17.16
C ARG A 30 -10.30 2.97 -18.27
N ARG A 31 -9.85 3.26 -19.50
CA ARG A 31 -9.82 2.27 -20.60
C ARG A 31 -8.82 1.12 -20.34
N TRP A 32 -7.80 1.34 -19.49
CA TRP A 32 -6.83 0.34 -19.10
C TRP A 32 -7.31 -0.48 -17.90
N GLY A 33 -8.05 0.12 -16.99
CA GLY A 33 -8.50 -0.51 -15.74
C GLY A 33 -8.99 -1.95 -15.92
N PRO A 34 -10.04 -2.23 -16.72
CA PRO A 34 -10.55 -3.60 -16.90
C PRO A 34 -9.54 -4.60 -17.46
N ARG A 35 -8.46 -4.11 -18.07
CA ARG A 35 -7.41 -4.93 -18.72
C ARG A 35 -6.25 -5.25 -17.81
N VAL A 36 -6.06 -4.47 -16.75
CA VAL A 36 -4.95 -4.63 -15.78
C VAL A 36 -5.43 -4.98 -14.38
N ARG A 37 -6.72 -4.85 -14.08
CA ARG A 37 -7.32 -5.14 -12.79
C ARG A 37 -6.99 -6.55 -12.30
N LEU A 38 -6.59 -6.71 -11.03
CA LEU A 38 -6.09 -7.92 -10.36
C LEU A 38 -4.78 -8.44 -10.97
N ALA A 39 -4.74 -8.63 -12.26
CA ALA A 39 -3.55 -9.18 -12.92
C ALA A 39 -3.45 -8.75 -14.38
N CYS A 40 -2.23 -8.66 -14.91
CA CYS A 40 -1.98 -8.40 -16.31
C CYS A 40 -0.74 -9.13 -16.83
N ARG A 41 -0.74 -9.44 -18.14
CA ARG A 41 0.47 -9.96 -18.80
C ARG A 41 1.55 -8.88 -18.81
N TRP A 42 2.81 -9.26 -18.66
CA TRP A 42 3.97 -8.36 -18.67
C TRP A 42 4.00 -7.42 -19.88
N LYS A 43 3.69 -7.91 -21.08
CA LYS A 43 3.59 -7.06 -22.28
C LYS A 43 2.59 -5.91 -22.12
N ARG A 44 1.51 -6.12 -21.39
CA ARG A 44 0.49 -5.09 -21.12
C ARG A 44 0.97 -4.11 -20.04
N PHE A 45 1.59 -4.64 -19.00
CA PHE A 45 2.23 -3.83 -17.97
C PHE A 45 3.24 -2.86 -18.59
N TYR A 46 4.19 -3.34 -19.40
CA TYR A 46 5.19 -2.47 -20.04
C TYR A 46 4.60 -1.46 -21.03
N ARG A 47 3.46 -1.77 -21.65
CA ARG A 47 2.76 -0.79 -22.49
C ARG A 47 2.14 0.33 -21.65
N LEU A 48 1.55 0.00 -20.50
CA LEU A 48 1.00 0.99 -19.56
C LEU A 48 2.12 1.81 -18.93
N GLU A 49 3.20 1.18 -18.49
CA GLU A 49 4.39 1.84 -17.97
C GLU A 49 4.91 2.91 -18.96
N ARG A 50 5.11 2.55 -20.22
CA ARG A 50 5.52 3.52 -21.27
C ARG A 50 4.49 4.62 -21.49
N ARG A 51 3.22 4.37 -21.25
CA ARG A 51 2.19 5.41 -21.29
C ARG A 51 2.36 6.37 -20.12
N LEU A 52 2.57 5.85 -18.90
CA LEU A 52 2.85 6.66 -17.71
C LEU A 52 4.15 7.48 -17.88
N ASP A 53 5.18 6.91 -18.50
CA ASP A 53 6.44 7.64 -18.77
C ASP A 53 6.23 8.86 -19.65
N ARG A 54 5.40 8.73 -20.69
CA ARG A 54 5.07 9.88 -21.55
C ARG A 54 4.21 10.91 -20.85
N ASP A 55 3.23 10.46 -20.07
CA ASP A 55 2.27 11.34 -19.42
C ASP A 55 2.89 12.12 -18.25
N PHE A 56 3.83 11.50 -17.54
CA PHE A 56 4.49 12.11 -16.36
C PHE A 56 5.73 12.92 -16.73
N GLY A 57 6.30 12.69 -17.91
CA GLY A 57 7.57 13.28 -18.30
C GLY A 57 8.78 12.74 -17.52
N PRO A 58 9.94 13.37 -17.65
CA PRO A 58 11.15 13.03 -16.87
C PRO A 58 10.88 13.13 -15.37
N THR A 59 11.44 12.22 -14.60
CA THR A 59 11.41 12.29 -13.13
C THR A 59 12.59 13.13 -12.68
N ASP A 60 12.33 14.28 -12.11
CA ASP A 60 13.35 15.08 -11.44
C ASP A 60 13.50 14.59 -9.99
N HIS A 61 14.73 14.63 -9.43
CA HIS A 61 15.03 14.15 -8.09
C HIS A 61 14.30 14.90 -6.98
N HIS A 62 13.89 16.14 -7.27
CA HIS A 62 13.21 17.00 -6.32
C HIS A 62 11.68 16.93 -6.39
N ASP A 63 11.13 16.19 -7.36
CA ASP A 63 9.69 16.07 -7.56
C ASP A 63 9.14 14.84 -6.83
N SER A 64 8.80 14.98 -5.54
CA SER A 64 8.09 13.93 -4.82
C SER A 64 6.59 14.00 -5.07
N TRP A 65 5.99 12.84 -5.40
CA TRP A 65 4.58 12.71 -5.77
C TRP A 65 3.82 11.77 -4.85
N ILE A 66 2.60 12.17 -4.50
CA ILE A 66 1.60 11.27 -3.96
C ILE A 66 0.69 10.81 -5.10
N SER A 67 0.65 9.52 -5.38
CA SER A 67 -0.12 8.93 -6.47
C SER A 67 -1.33 8.17 -5.92
N LEU A 68 -2.54 8.59 -6.27
CA LEU A 68 -3.78 7.87 -5.92
C LEU A 68 -4.13 6.92 -7.06
N LEU A 69 -4.20 5.61 -6.78
CA LEU A 69 -4.37 4.56 -7.80
C LEU A 69 -5.77 3.94 -7.83
N GLY A 70 -6.62 4.25 -6.85
CA GLY A 70 -7.95 3.67 -6.70
C GLY A 70 -7.94 2.32 -5.97
N SER A 71 -8.61 1.31 -6.51
CA SER A 71 -8.77 0.01 -5.86
C SER A 71 -7.44 -0.72 -5.62
N GLY A 72 -7.32 -1.47 -4.51
CA GLY A 72 -6.21 -2.38 -4.21
C GLY A 72 -5.94 -3.42 -5.30
N ASP A 73 -6.94 -3.71 -6.16
CA ASP A 73 -6.77 -4.52 -7.37
C ASP A 73 -5.68 -3.99 -8.33
N PHE A 74 -5.26 -2.74 -8.15
CA PHE A 74 -4.22 -2.10 -8.94
C PHE A 74 -2.89 -1.95 -8.20
N HIS A 75 -2.72 -2.52 -7.01
CA HIS A 75 -1.51 -2.37 -6.20
C HIS A 75 -0.23 -2.73 -6.98
N HIS A 76 -0.28 -3.67 -7.91
CA HIS A 76 0.85 -3.98 -8.79
C HIS A 76 1.27 -2.83 -9.73
N MET A 77 0.50 -1.75 -9.85
CA MET A 77 0.90 -0.55 -10.59
C MET A 77 1.96 0.26 -9.83
N THR A 78 2.07 0.10 -8.53
CA THR A 78 3.18 0.61 -7.72
C THR A 78 4.52 0.23 -8.33
N LEU A 79 4.66 -1.00 -8.86
CA LEU A 79 5.89 -1.44 -9.54
C LEU A 79 6.27 -0.50 -10.70
N ALA A 80 5.30 0.03 -11.45
CA ALA A 80 5.58 0.98 -12.53
C ALA A 80 6.10 2.32 -12.01
N LEU A 81 5.62 2.76 -10.85
CA LEU A 81 6.10 3.99 -10.19
C LEU A 81 7.52 3.82 -9.66
N LEU A 82 7.79 2.69 -8.97
CA LEU A 82 9.11 2.39 -8.42
C LEU A 82 10.18 2.26 -9.51
N ARG A 83 9.85 1.68 -10.66
CA ARG A 83 10.78 1.50 -11.80
C ARG A 83 11.20 2.83 -12.45
N ARG A 84 10.50 3.92 -12.18
CA ARG A 84 10.86 5.27 -12.65
C ARG A 84 11.93 5.93 -11.78
N LEU A 85 12.04 5.50 -10.52
CA LEU A 85 13.07 6.01 -9.60
C LEU A 85 14.42 5.44 -9.98
N ARG A 86 15.44 6.27 -10.03
CA ARG A 86 16.78 5.87 -10.52
C ARG A 86 17.81 5.72 -9.40
N HIS A 87 17.58 6.37 -8.27
CA HIS A 87 18.50 6.35 -7.13
C HIS A 87 18.07 5.30 -6.10
N PRO A 88 18.99 4.80 -5.30
CA PRO A 88 18.67 3.89 -4.20
C PRO A 88 17.69 4.52 -3.20
N PHE A 89 16.73 3.72 -2.72
CA PHE A 89 15.75 4.13 -1.73
C PHE A 89 15.28 2.93 -0.89
N ASN A 90 14.71 3.23 0.28
CA ASN A 90 13.99 2.26 1.09
C ASN A 90 12.48 2.33 0.78
N LEU A 91 11.81 1.18 0.82
CA LEU A 91 10.38 1.06 0.55
C LEU A 91 9.65 0.63 1.82
N LEU A 92 8.74 1.46 2.31
CA LEU A 92 7.75 1.09 3.32
C LEU A 92 6.47 0.64 2.62
N VAL A 93 5.98 -0.56 2.93
CA VAL A 93 4.69 -1.08 2.49
C VAL A 93 3.82 -1.27 3.71
N ILE A 94 2.66 -0.62 3.73
CA ILE A 94 1.61 -0.82 4.74
C ILE A 94 0.45 -1.49 4.04
N ASP A 95 0.24 -2.79 4.32
CA ASP A 95 -0.70 -3.64 3.59
C ASP A 95 -1.13 -4.81 4.46
N LYS A 96 -2.40 -5.17 4.40
CA LYS A 96 -2.89 -6.40 5.04
C LYS A 96 -2.33 -7.65 4.38
N HIS A 97 -2.11 -7.61 3.06
CA HIS A 97 -1.66 -8.72 2.26
C HIS A 97 -0.14 -8.72 2.05
N PRO A 98 0.49 -9.89 1.88
CA PRO A 98 1.94 -9.96 1.73
C PRO A 98 2.45 -9.52 0.36
N ASP A 99 1.64 -9.53 -0.66
CA ASP A 99 1.90 -9.11 -2.05
C ASP A 99 3.19 -9.65 -2.70
N TRP A 100 3.70 -10.79 -2.19
CA TRP A 100 4.94 -11.44 -2.64
C TRP A 100 4.75 -12.83 -3.28
N LEU A 101 3.54 -13.17 -3.72
CA LEU A 101 3.25 -14.45 -4.35
C LEU A 101 4.20 -14.75 -5.51
N ARG A 102 4.72 -15.99 -5.57
CA ARG A 102 5.64 -16.45 -6.61
C ARG A 102 4.95 -17.41 -7.59
N GLY A 103 5.61 -17.63 -8.73
CA GLY A 103 5.19 -18.67 -9.69
C GLY A 103 4.06 -18.27 -10.62
N LEU A 104 3.58 -17.04 -10.56
CA LEU A 104 2.55 -16.57 -11.47
C LEU A 104 3.16 -16.14 -12.83
N PRO A 105 2.57 -16.56 -13.97
CA PRO A 105 3.09 -16.24 -15.31
C PRO A 105 2.79 -14.79 -15.71
N MET A 106 2.15 -14.02 -14.84
CA MET A 106 1.74 -12.64 -15.06
C MET A 106 1.97 -11.81 -13.80
N LEU A 107 1.98 -10.50 -13.95
CA LEU A 107 2.01 -9.59 -12.82
C LEU A 107 0.61 -9.53 -12.19
N HIS A 108 0.52 -9.81 -10.89
CA HIS A 108 -0.68 -9.84 -10.07
C HIS A 108 -0.57 -8.82 -8.94
N CYS A 109 -1.70 -8.27 -8.46
CA CYS A 109 -1.69 -7.36 -7.31
C CYS A 109 -1.02 -8.01 -6.09
N GLY A 110 -1.31 -9.26 -5.78
CA GLY A 110 -0.65 -10.02 -4.72
C GLY A 110 0.75 -10.56 -5.04
N ALA A 111 1.44 -10.07 -6.09
CA ALA A 111 2.75 -10.60 -6.49
C ALA A 111 3.80 -9.53 -6.82
N TRP A 112 3.44 -8.26 -6.72
CA TRP A 112 4.31 -7.16 -7.19
C TRP A 112 5.55 -6.96 -6.32
N LEU A 113 5.42 -7.20 -5.01
CA LEU A 113 6.48 -6.93 -4.03
C LEU A 113 7.77 -7.74 -4.30
N GLN A 114 7.64 -9.01 -4.69
CA GLN A 114 8.81 -9.81 -5.06
C GLN A 114 9.54 -9.27 -6.30
N HIS A 115 8.81 -8.58 -7.19
CA HIS A 115 9.41 -7.94 -8.36
C HIS A 115 10.05 -6.61 -7.98
N ALA A 116 9.44 -5.86 -7.08
CA ALA A 116 10.02 -4.65 -6.50
C ALA A 116 11.33 -4.96 -5.76
N ALA A 117 11.38 -6.03 -4.98
CA ALA A 117 12.59 -6.46 -4.27
C ALA A 117 13.79 -6.78 -5.17
N LYS A 118 13.55 -7.06 -6.46
CA LYS A 118 14.60 -7.33 -7.45
C LYS A 118 15.08 -6.08 -8.18
N LEU A 119 14.44 -4.93 -7.97
CA LEU A 119 14.89 -3.68 -8.57
C LEU A 119 16.20 -3.24 -7.89
N PRO A 120 17.24 -2.87 -8.66
CA PRO A 120 18.54 -2.50 -8.09
C PRO A 120 18.47 -1.28 -7.19
N GLN A 121 17.56 -0.34 -7.49
CA GLN A 121 17.35 0.88 -6.71
C GLN A 121 16.57 0.65 -5.40
N VAL A 122 15.78 -0.42 -5.26
CA VAL A 122 15.14 -0.75 -3.99
C VAL A 122 16.20 -1.34 -3.05
N ARG A 123 16.59 -0.60 -2.03
CA ARG A 123 17.60 -1.06 -1.07
C ARG A 123 17.00 -2.08 -0.11
N ARG A 124 15.94 -1.73 0.58
CA ARG A 124 15.23 -2.58 1.55
C ARG A 124 13.74 -2.33 1.47
N ILE A 125 12.98 -3.33 1.80
CA ILE A 125 11.52 -3.26 1.92
C ILE A 125 11.16 -3.53 3.37
N PHE A 126 10.46 -2.60 4.01
CA PHE A 126 9.82 -2.77 5.28
C PHE A 126 8.34 -3.03 5.02
N HIS A 127 7.86 -4.23 5.31
CA HIS A 127 6.48 -4.63 5.08
C HIS A 127 5.74 -4.73 6.42
N LEU A 128 4.84 -3.79 6.67
CA LEU A 128 4.07 -3.68 7.89
C LEU A 128 2.60 -4.01 7.65
N GLY A 129 2.02 -4.77 8.52
CA GLY A 129 0.63 -5.22 8.45
C GLY A 129 0.53 -6.74 8.58
N GLY A 130 -0.18 -7.39 7.68
CA GLY A 130 -0.21 -8.84 7.59
C GLY A 130 -0.86 -9.52 8.78
N ASP A 131 -2.18 -9.38 8.93
CA ASP A 131 -2.88 -9.90 10.10
C ASP A 131 -2.97 -11.42 10.11
N ARG A 132 -3.44 -12.04 9.04
CA ARG A 132 -3.68 -13.49 8.98
C ARG A 132 -3.00 -14.19 7.81
N HIS A 133 -2.78 -13.49 6.70
CA HIS A 133 -2.38 -14.10 5.44
C HIS A 133 -0.88 -14.36 5.29
N PHE A 134 -0.05 -13.75 6.13
CA PHE A 134 1.38 -14.07 6.16
C PHE A 134 1.66 -15.51 6.56
N ASP A 135 0.75 -16.13 7.33
CA ASP A 135 0.87 -17.46 7.94
C ASP A 135 -0.04 -18.53 7.30
N ASP A 136 -0.81 -18.16 6.29
CA ASP A 136 -1.72 -19.08 5.60
C ASP A 136 -0.99 -20.14 4.75
N ALA A 137 -1.75 -21.03 4.12
CA ALA A 137 -1.28 -22.05 3.17
C ALA A 137 -0.41 -21.49 2.04
N ARG A 138 -0.41 -20.16 1.84
CA ARG A 138 0.42 -19.42 0.87
C ARG A 138 1.84 -19.14 1.36
N ARG A 139 2.19 -19.47 2.59
CA ARG A 139 3.55 -19.27 3.16
C ARG A 139 4.66 -19.89 2.32
N TRP A 140 4.41 -21.04 1.67
CA TRP A 140 5.35 -21.72 0.77
C TRP A 140 5.64 -20.90 -0.50
N LEU A 141 4.80 -19.92 -0.85
CA LEU A 141 5.02 -18.97 -1.94
C LEU A 141 5.84 -17.75 -1.49
N ALA A 142 6.14 -17.61 -0.21
CA ALA A 142 6.94 -16.51 0.31
C ALA A 142 8.37 -16.52 -0.29
N PRO A 143 8.95 -15.34 -0.55
CA PRO A 143 10.30 -15.21 -1.08
C PRO A 143 11.35 -15.40 0.04
N ARG A 144 11.42 -16.60 0.62
CA ARG A 144 12.24 -16.94 1.79
C ARG A 144 13.65 -16.36 1.74
N ARG A 145 14.36 -16.52 0.62
CA ARG A 145 15.74 -15.99 0.47
C ARG A 145 15.83 -14.47 0.62
N LEU A 146 14.79 -13.73 0.20
CA LEU A 146 14.76 -12.27 0.32
C LEU A 146 14.49 -11.84 1.77
N ILE A 147 13.71 -12.62 2.49
CA ILE A 147 13.38 -12.38 3.90
C ILE A 147 14.60 -12.74 4.78
N GLU A 148 15.20 -13.92 4.58
CA GLU A 148 16.41 -14.34 5.28
C GLU A 148 17.61 -13.40 5.05
N ALA A 149 17.70 -12.81 3.85
CA ALA A 149 18.72 -11.80 3.53
C ALA A 149 18.33 -10.38 4.03
N ASN A 150 17.28 -10.22 4.80
CA ASN A 150 16.74 -8.93 5.25
C ASN A 150 16.51 -7.92 4.10
N LYS A 151 16.30 -8.41 2.88
CA LYS A 151 15.87 -7.57 1.75
C LYS A 151 14.41 -7.15 1.91
N ILE A 152 13.60 -8.05 2.50
CA ILE A 152 12.24 -7.78 2.95
C ILE A 152 12.23 -8.01 4.46
N VAL A 153 12.04 -6.94 5.22
CA VAL A 153 11.86 -6.95 6.67
C VAL A 153 10.37 -6.98 6.93
N VAL A 154 9.88 -8.04 7.56
CA VAL A 154 8.45 -8.22 7.84
C VAL A 154 8.15 -7.73 9.25
N LEU A 155 7.21 -6.81 9.38
CA LEU A 155 6.77 -6.20 10.64
C LEU A 155 5.30 -6.55 10.88
N PRO A 156 5.01 -7.71 11.50
CA PRO A 156 3.63 -8.16 11.70
C PRO A 156 2.90 -7.26 12.71
N ALA A 157 1.71 -6.77 12.35
CA ALA A 157 0.95 -5.91 13.25
C ALA A 157 0.43 -6.67 14.48
N VAL A 158 -0.14 -7.87 14.30
CA VAL A 158 -0.91 -8.56 15.35
C VAL A 158 -0.44 -9.97 15.62
N ARG A 159 0.13 -10.69 14.65
CA ARG A 159 0.29 -12.13 14.74
C ARG A 159 1.73 -12.60 14.93
N ARG A 160 1.91 -13.59 15.82
CA ARG A 160 3.13 -14.41 15.84
C ARG A 160 3.11 -15.37 14.67
N PHE A 161 4.26 -15.55 14.05
CA PHE A 161 4.52 -16.61 13.10
C PHE A 161 4.95 -17.87 13.88
N ASP A 162 3.98 -18.73 14.23
CA ASP A 162 4.21 -19.82 15.17
C ASP A 162 4.74 -21.10 14.53
N HIS A 163 4.88 -21.15 13.19
CA HIS A 163 5.19 -22.39 12.49
C HIS A 163 6.23 -22.25 11.36
N GLY A 164 7.13 -23.24 11.28
CA GLY A 164 8.09 -23.39 10.21
C GLY A 164 9.16 -22.32 10.24
N PHE A 165 9.66 -21.92 9.07
CA PHE A 165 10.77 -20.98 8.94
C PHE A 165 10.49 -19.58 9.57
N TRP A 166 9.23 -19.28 9.83
CA TRP A 166 8.84 -18.04 10.50
C TRP A 166 9.17 -18.01 12.00
N GLN A 167 9.35 -19.19 12.64
CA GLN A 167 9.76 -19.29 14.05
C GLN A 167 11.16 -18.72 14.29
N ASP A 168 12.02 -18.81 13.29
CA ASP A 168 13.42 -18.37 13.38
C ASP A 168 13.56 -16.86 13.13
N LEU A 169 12.47 -16.17 12.74
CA LEU A 169 12.49 -14.73 12.56
C LEU A 169 12.24 -14.02 13.90
N PRO A 170 13.08 -13.02 14.27
CA PRO A 170 12.98 -12.35 15.56
C PRO A 170 11.74 -11.46 15.73
N HIS A 171 10.78 -11.56 14.83
CA HIS A 171 9.68 -10.64 14.70
C HIS A 171 8.50 -10.99 15.61
N GLN A 172 8.46 -10.36 16.77
CA GLN A 172 7.26 -10.34 17.58
C GLN A 172 6.27 -9.32 17.00
N PRO A 173 4.93 -9.54 17.17
CA PRO A 173 3.95 -8.60 16.66
C PRO A 173 4.06 -7.23 17.32
N LEU A 174 3.74 -6.19 16.57
CA LEU A 174 3.77 -4.80 17.02
C LEU A 174 2.66 -4.46 18.02
N ARG A 175 1.66 -5.32 18.19
CA ARG A 175 0.63 -5.20 19.22
C ARG A 175 0.30 -6.55 19.83
N ARG A 176 -0.17 -6.57 21.07
CA ARG A 176 -0.48 -7.80 21.80
C ARG A 176 -1.76 -8.48 21.29
N ASN A 177 -2.72 -7.69 20.86
CA ASN A 177 -4.00 -8.15 20.29
C ASN A 177 -4.61 -7.07 19.40
N LEU A 178 -5.74 -7.37 18.72
CA LEU A 178 -6.43 -6.47 17.80
C LEU A 178 -6.93 -5.15 18.41
N HIS A 179 -7.04 -5.07 19.74
CA HIS A 179 -7.62 -3.93 20.45
C HIS A 179 -6.57 -3.06 21.14
N THR A 180 -5.30 -3.48 21.13
CA THR A 180 -4.20 -2.67 21.68
C THR A 180 -3.56 -1.86 20.57
N PRO A 181 -3.16 -0.60 20.84
CA PRO A 181 -2.38 0.20 19.89
C PRO A 181 -1.07 -0.49 19.49
N ILE A 182 -0.49 -0.06 18.38
CA ILE A 182 0.86 -0.46 18.01
C ILE A 182 1.82 0.03 19.08
N ASP A 183 2.70 -0.86 19.53
CA ASP A 183 3.76 -0.59 20.48
C ASP A 183 4.91 0.11 19.75
N ARG A 184 5.06 1.41 20.04
CA ARG A 184 6.10 2.26 19.42
C ARG A 184 7.50 1.83 19.83
N ASP A 185 7.71 1.50 21.11
CA ASP A 185 9.02 1.09 21.62
C ASP A 185 9.44 -0.20 20.91
N ARG A 186 8.47 -1.05 20.65
CA ARG A 186 8.67 -2.29 19.89
C ARG A 186 9.02 -2.02 18.43
N LEU A 187 8.35 -1.08 17.79
CA LEU A 187 8.66 -0.68 16.42
C LEU A 187 10.08 -0.12 16.35
N GLU A 188 10.46 0.72 17.30
CA GLU A 188 11.80 1.30 17.40
C GLU A 188 12.86 0.21 17.62
N GLU A 189 12.64 -0.71 18.56
CA GLU A 189 13.53 -1.86 18.80
C GLU A 189 13.75 -2.69 17.53
N LEU A 190 12.69 -3.02 16.80
CA LEU A 190 12.77 -3.80 15.57
C LEU A 190 13.47 -3.06 14.43
N LEU A 191 13.41 -1.73 14.40
CA LEU A 191 14.03 -0.92 13.36
C LEU A 191 15.44 -0.44 13.73
N CYS A 192 15.83 -0.56 15.01
CA CYS A 192 17.14 -0.15 15.47
C CYS A 192 18.31 -0.62 14.58
N PRO A 193 18.36 -1.88 14.10
CA PRO A 193 19.43 -2.35 13.20
C PRO A 193 19.47 -1.66 11.83
N TYR A 194 18.43 -0.92 11.46
CA TYR A 194 18.26 -0.33 10.14
C TYR A 194 18.25 1.20 10.14
N LEU A 195 18.34 1.85 11.32
CA LEU A 195 18.22 3.31 11.44
C LEU A 195 19.30 4.04 10.62
N ASP A 196 20.54 3.58 10.67
CA ASP A 196 21.63 4.16 9.86
C ASP A 196 21.38 4.06 8.35
N GLU A 197 20.72 2.99 7.89
CA GLU A 197 20.38 2.82 6.47
C GLU A 197 19.20 3.70 6.10
N LEU A 198 18.21 3.80 6.99
CA LEU A 198 17.05 4.66 6.80
C LEU A 198 17.46 6.13 6.71
N ASP A 199 18.37 6.60 7.58
CA ASP A 199 18.84 7.97 7.59
C ASP A 199 19.63 8.36 6.32
N ARG A 200 20.28 7.39 5.67
CA ARG A 200 21.12 7.63 4.47
C ARG A 200 20.38 7.58 3.16
N LEU A 201 19.18 7.04 3.13
CA LEU A 201 18.45 6.79 1.89
C LEU A 201 17.02 7.31 1.98
N PRO A 202 16.54 7.92 0.90
CA PRO A 202 15.15 8.39 0.85
C PRO A 202 14.15 7.24 1.01
N LEU A 203 12.95 7.60 1.45
CA LEU A 203 11.85 6.69 1.65
C LEU A 203 10.83 6.80 0.50
N TYR A 204 10.34 5.67 0.02
CA TYR A 204 9.10 5.57 -0.73
C TYR A 204 8.05 4.83 0.11
N VAL A 205 6.82 5.32 0.14
CA VAL A 205 5.73 4.69 0.89
C VAL A 205 4.67 4.16 -0.07
N SER A 206 4.25 2.91 0.10
CA SER A 206 3.09 2.31 -0.58
C SER A 206 2.08 1.89 0.47
N LEU A 207 0.90 2.51 0.44
CA LEU A 207 -0.19 2.24 1.38
C LEU A 207 -1.35 1.57 0.65
N ASP A 208 -1.68 0.31 1.03
CA ASP A 208 -2.99 -0.26 0.75
C ASP A 208 -3.92 -0.02 1.94
N LYS A 209 -5.03 0.66 1.69
CA LYS A 209 -6.01 0.99 2.73
C LYS A 209 -6.77 -0.23 3.24
N ASP A 210 -6.59 -1.41 2.65
CA ASP A 210 -7.13 -2.64 3.21
C ASP A 210 -6.40 -3.07 4.51
N ALA A 211 -5.19 -2.52 4.78
CA ALA A 211 -4.55 -2.62 6.08
C ALA A 211 -5.35 -1.95 7.20
N MET A 212 -6.23 -1.04 6.85
CA MET A 212 -7.02 -0.26 7.81
C MET A 212 -8.32 -0.98 8.17
N TRP A 213 -8.85 -0.66 9.36
CA TRP A 213 -10.11 -1.21 9.81
C TRP A 213 -11.31 -0.49 9.18
N MET A 214 -12.44 -1.19 9.12
CA MET A 214 -13.72 -0.56 8.85
C MET A 214 -14.22 0.16 10.14
N PRO A 215 -14.70 1.43 10.11
CA PRO A 215 -15.21 2.15 8.93
C PRO A 215 -14.23 3.18 8.32
N GLU A 216 -12.96 3.15 8.60
CA GLU A 216 -12.03 4.16 8.07
C GLU A 216 -11.67 3.90 6.60
N SER A 217 -11.73 2.66 6.17
CA SER A 217 -11.54 2.28 4.77
C SER A 217 -12.54 1.23 4.33
N LEU A 218 -13.22 1.48 3.21
CA LEU A 218 -14.07 0.49 2.54
C LEU A 218 -13.41 0.13 1.21
N THR A 219 -12.98 -1.13 1.10
CA THR A 219 -12.20 -1.63 -0.02
C THR A 219 -12.91 -2.72 -0.80
N ASN A 220 -12.32 -3.20 -1.89
CA ASN A 220 -12.78 -4.40 -2.59
C ASN A 220 -12.30 -5.70 -1.91
N TRP A 221 -11.47 -5.59 -0.87
CA TRP A 221 -10.86 -6.66 -0.11
C TRP A 221 -11.35 -6.66 1.34
N ASP A 222 -10.95 -7.66 2.10
CA ASP A 222 -11.22 -7.69 3.54
C ASP A 222 -10.41 -6.59 4.24
N SER A 223 -11.03 -5.91 5.20
CA SER A 223 -10.38 -4.86 5.98
C SER A 223 -9.39 -5.43 7.00
N GLY A 224 -8.33 -4.70 7.25
CA GLY A 224 -7.34 -4.92 8.31
C GLY A 224 -7.78 -4.34 9.65
N HIS A 225 -6.79 -4.00 10.48
CA HIS A 225 -7.04 -3.60 11.86
C HIS A 225 -6.30 -2.32 12.29
N LEU A 226 -5.56 -1.69 11.37
CA LEU A 226 -4.90 -0.42 11.65
C LEU A 226 -5.93 0.72 11.60
N ASP A 227 -5.92 1.59 12.58
CA ASP A 227 -6.64 2.86 12.46
C ASP A 227 -5.78 3.92 11.74
N LEU A 228 -6.40 5.01 11.35
CA LEU A 228 -5.72 6.06 10.61
C LEU A 228 -4.58 6.70 11.40
N ASN A 229 -4.77 6.89 12.71
CA ASN A 229 -3.73 7.47 13.56
C ASN A 229 -2.52 6.54 13.63
N GLU A 230 -2.74 5.22 13.78
CA GLU A 230 -1.67 4.22 13.74
C GLU A 230 -0.91 4.26 12.41
N VAL A 231 -1.62 4.34 11.28
CA VAL A 231 -0.99 4.48 9.95
C VAL A 231 -0.15 5.75 9.85
N GLN A 232 -0.68 6.88 10.36
CA GLN A 232 0.05 8.15 10.38
C GLN A 232 1.27 8.11 11.30
N GLU A 233 1.16 7.49 12.48
CA GLU A 233 2.27 7.31 13.42
C GLU A 233 3.39 6.45 12.84
N ILE A 234 3.03 5.34 12.19
CA ILE A 234 3.98 4.48 11.47
C ILE A 234 4.71 5.28 10.39
N MET A 235 3.94 5.99 9.54
CA MET A 235 4.54 6.80 8.48
C MET A 235 5.46 7.88 9.06
N GLN A 236 5.03 8.57 10.13
CA GLN A 236 5.82 9.60 10.78
C GLN A 236 7.12 9.06 11.34
N PHE A 237 7.09 7.86 11.95
CA PHE A 237 8.28 7.22 12.46
C PHE A 237 9.29 6.95 11.33
N PHE A 238 8.86 6.32 10.26
CA PHE A 238 9.72 6.01 9.11
C PHE A 238 10.22 7.29 8.41
N LEU A 239 9.37 8.31 8.27
CA LEU A 239 9.77 9.58 7.70
C LEU A 239 10.87 10.26 8.52
N LYS A 240 10.71 10.29 9.84
CA LYS A 240 11.75 10.83 10.75
C LYS A 240 13.05 10.05 10.64
N ALA A 241 12.97 8.71 10.63
CA ALA A 241 14.13 7.84 10.48
C ALA A 241 14.85 8.04 9.13
N ALA A 242 14.14 8.45 8.08
CA ALA A 242 14.68 8.78 6.76
C ALA A 242 15.01 10.28 6.59
N GLY A 243 15.24 11.01 7.68
CA GLY A 243 15.56 12.45 7.62
C GLY A 243 14.46 13.31 6.98
N ASN A 244 13.22 12.85 6.95
CA ASN A 244 12.07 13.41 6.23
C ASN A 244 12.24 13.45 4.68
N ASP A 245 13.12 12.65 4.14
CA ASP A 245 13.34 12.54 2.69
C ASP A 245 12.35 11.53 2.06
N LEU A 246 11.16 12.00 1.70
CA LEU A 246 10.12 11.22 1.02
C LEU A 246 10.17 11.48 -0.48
N ILE A 247 10.69 10.49 -1.25
CA ILE A 247 10.81 10.62 -2.72
C ILE A 247 9.51 10.31 -3.48
N GLY A 248 8.53 9.72 -2.82
CA GLY A 248 7.23 9.42 -3.41
C GLY A 248 6.36 8.54 -2.54
N MET A 249 5.09 8.54 -2.87
CA MET A 249 4.10 7.69 -2.22
C MET A 249 3.01 7.28 -3.20
N ASP A 250 2.46 6.09 -3.01
CA ASP A 250 1.18 5.73 -3.60
C ASP A 250 0.19 5.22 -2.54
N ILE A 251 -1.10 5.44 -2.85
CA ILE A 251 -2.22 5.02 -2.04
C ILE A 251 -3.18 4.25 -2.93
N VAL A 252 -3.50 3.02 -2.52
CA VAL A 252 -4.51 2.16 -3.12
C VAL A 252 -5.56 1.77 -2.08
N GLY A 253 -6.56 0.96 -2.47
CA GLY A 253 -7.54 0.41 -1.55
C GLY A 253 -8.88 1.15 -1.54
N ASP A 254 -9.16 2.03 -2.51
CA ASP A 254 -10.51 2.58 -2.67
C ASP A 254 -11.47 1.52 -3.22
N TRP A 255 -12.66 1.44 -2.66
CA TRP A 255 -13.69 0.59 -3.24
C TRP A 255 -14.13 1.12 -4.61
N SER A 256 -14.32 0.21 -5.56
CA SER A 256 -14.87 0.54 -6.87
C SER A 256 -15.66 -0.61 -7.47
N HIS A 257 -16.56 -0.29 -8.38
CA HIS A 257 -17.23 -1.32 -9.17
C HIS A 257 -16.25 -2.14 -9.98
N VAL A 258 -16.24 -3.46 -9.75
CA VAL A 258 -15.27 -4.35 -10.36
C VAL A 258 -15.61 -4.63 -11.82
N ARG A 259 -14.91 -4.00 -12.74
CA ARG A 259 -14.97 -4.24 -14.18
C ARG A 259 -13.70 -4.96 -14.61
N THR A 260 -13.81 -6.19 -15.13
CA THR A 260 -12.68 -6.98 -15.63
C THR A 260 -12.90 -7.41 -17.06
N GLN A 261 -11.84 -7.45 -17.86
CA GLN A 261 -11.87 -7.95 -19.24
C GLN A 261 -11.14 -9.29 -19.34
N GLY A 262 -11.83 -10.32 -19.87
CA GLY A 262 -11.31 -11.67 -20.09
C GLY A 262 -11.70 -12.68 -19.00
N LEU A 263 -11.82 -13.95 -19.39
CA LEU A 263 -12.33 -15.04 -18.54
C LEU A 263 -11.46 -15.28 -17.31
N PHE A 264 -10.14 -15.25 -17.48
CA PHE A 264 -9.20 -15.48 -16.37
C PHE A 264 -9.37 -14.46 -15.23
N ARG A 265 -9.47 -13.15 -15.53
CA ARG A 265 -9.69 -12.13 -14.51
C ARG A 265 -11.08 -12.19 -13.87
N ARG A 266 -12.10 -12.63 -14.62
CA ARG A 266 -13.42 -12.91 -14.04
C ARG A 266 -13.37 -14.05 -13.05
N PHE A 267 -12.57 -15.08 -13.34
CA PHE A 267 -12.33 -16.20 -12.44
C PHE A 267 -11.57 -15.74 -11.18
N LEU A 268 -10.44 -15.01 -11.32
CA LEU A 268 -9.69 -14.46 -10.20
C LEU A 268 -10.59 -13.61 -9.29
N ARG A 269 -11.40 -12.71 -9.86
CA ARG A 269 -12.35 -11.92 -9.11
C ARG A 269 -13.26 -12.75 -8.21
N ARG A 270 -13.75 -13.88 -8.73
CA ARG A 270 -14.65 -14.77 -7.97
C ARG A 270 -13.94 -15.49 -6.82
N LEU A 271 -12.65 -15.71 -6.96
CA LEU A 271 -11.83 -16.38 -5.93
C LEU A 271 -11.36 -15.42 -4.84
N GLU A 272 -11.03 -14.19 -5.22
CA GLU A 272 -10.26 -13.28 -4.37
C GLU A 272 -11.12 -12.23 -3.70
N HIS A 273 -12.20 -11.77 -4.36
CA HIS A 273 -13.04 -10.75 -3.73
C HIS A 273 -14.05 -11.36 -2.75
N PRO A 274 -14.19 -10.77 -1.55
CA PRO A 274 -15.21 -11.14 -0.61
C PRO A 274 -16.61 -10.91 -1.21
N ARG A 275 -17.59 -11.70 -0.76
CA ARG A 275 -18.96 -11.67 -1.30
C ARG A 275 -19.89 -10.70 -0.58
N HIS A 276 -19.37 -9.83 0.28
CA HIS A 276 -20.20 -8.85 0.98
C HIS A 276 -20.62 -7.71 0.05
N LYS A 277 -21.80 -7.19 0.30
CA LYS A 277 -22.31 -6.02 -0.41
C LYS A 277 -21.79 -4.77 0.28
N VAL A 278 -21.15 -3.91 -0.50
CA VAL A 278 -20.72 -2.58 -0.06
C VAL A 278 -21.61 -1.55 -0.74
N ASP A 279 -22.15 -0.62 0.03
CA ASP A 279 -22.84 0.55 -0.52
C ASP A 279 -21.81 1.48 -1.17
N ALA A 280 -22.04 1.81 -2.43
CA ALA A 280 -21.08 2.58 -3.24
C ALA A 280 -20.90 4.02 -2.74
N ASP A 281 -21.98 4.65 -2.30
CA ASP A 281 -21.93 6.02 -1.81
C ASP A 281 -21.28 6.09 -0.43
N GLN A 282 -21.60 5.14 0.44
CA GLN A 282 -20.95 5.01 1.72
C GLN A 282 -19.44 4.77 1.56
N ALA A 283 -19.05 3.88 0.64
CA ALA A 283 -17.64 3.62 0.35
C ALA A 283 -16.93 4.87 -0.18
N ARG A 284 -17.57 5.61 -1.09
CA ARG A 284 -17.03 6.86 -1.62
C ARG A 284 -16.82 7.90 -0.52
N ILE A 285 -17.81 8.12 0.34
CA ILE A 285 -17.75 9.10 1.44
C ILE A 285 -16.66 8.72 2.45
N CYS A 286 -16.62 7.45 2.85
CA CYS A 286 -15.61 6.92 3.76
C CYS A 286 -14.21 7.11 3.18
N ASN A 287 -13.96 6.63 1.97
CA ASN A 287 -12.64 6.69 1.34
C ASN A 287 -12.21 8.12 1.01
N GLU A 288 -13.15 9.01 0.63
CA GLU A 288 -12.87 10.43 0.43
C GLU A 288 -12.37 11.09 1.72
N ARG A 289 -13.03 10.80 2.86
CA ARG A 289 -12.62 11.31 4.16
C ARG A 289 -11.20 10.86 4.51
N THR A 290 -10.91 9.57 4.38
CA THR A 290 -9.60 9.01 4.68
C THR A 290 -8.51 9.55 3.76
N ASN A 291 -8.77 9.63 2.45
CA ASN A 291 -7.84 10.23 1.50
C ASN A 291 -7.54 11.72 1.82
N LEU A 292 -8.58 12.49 2.21
CA LEU A 292 -8.38 13.88 2.64
C LEU A 292 -7.46 13.97 3.86
N MET A 293 -7.63 13.11 4.86
CA MET A 293 -6.83 13.14 6.07
C MET A 293 -5.40 12.69 5.82
N LEU A 294 -5.19 11.63 5.05
CA LEU A 294 -3.86 11.17 4.64
C LEU A 294 -3.11 12.26 3.86
N LEU A 295 -3.77 12.88 2.89
CA LEU A 295 -3.16 13.94 2.07
C LEU A 295 -2.83 15.20 2.88
N ARG A 296 -3.67 15.58 3.85
CA ARG A 296 -3.37 16.69 4.76
C ARG A 296 -2.18 16.40 5.64
N PHE A 297 -2.16 15.24 6.27
CA PHE A 297 -1.03 14.79 7.08
C PHE A 297 0.29 14.85 6.28
N LEU A 298 0.32 14.33 5.07
CA LEU A 298 1.51 14.33 4.21
C LEU A 298 1.93 15.71 3.72
N LYS A 299 1.01 16.66 3.66
CA LYS A 299 1.30 18.06 3.28
C LYS A 299 1.56 18.97 4.49
N HIS A 300 1.61 18.41 5.69
CA HIS A 300 1.75 19.19 6.93
C HIS A 300 0.69 20.30 7.07
N ASP A 301 -0.57 19.97 6.71
CA ASP A 301 -1.70 20.91 6.81
C ASP A 301 -2.20 20.96 8.28
N PRO A 302 -2.08 22.09 9.01
CA PRO A 302 -2.44 22.19 10.43
C PRO A 302 -3.92 21.90 10.72
N VAL A 303 -4.80 21.93 9.71
CA VAL A 303 -6.23 21.55 9.87
C VAL A 303 -6.40 20.06 10.14
N ALA A 304 -5.38 19.24 9.91
CA ALA A 304 -5.41 17.78 10.16
C ALA A 304 -5.44 17.45 11.67
N GLU A 305 -4.93 18.34 12.54
CA GLU A 305 -4.83 18.09 13.99
C GLU A 305 -6.17 18.16 14.73
N SER A 306 -7.23 18.71 14.11
CA SER A 306 -8.51 18.98 14.79
C SER A 306 -9.62 17.96 14.55
N ILE A 307 -9.42 16.92 13.73
CA ILE A 307 -10.45 15.93 13.40
C ILE A 307 -10.20 14.64 14.21
N THR A 308 -10.72 14.62 15.42
CA THR A 308 -10.81 13.38 16.22
C THR A 308 -11.81 12.40 15.60
N PHE A 309 -11.37 11.16 15.37
CA PHE A 309 -12.29 10.07 15.12
C PHE A 309 -13.09 9.74 16.40
N PRO A 310 -14.35 9.32 16.28
CA PRO A 310 -15.03 8.76 17.43
C PRO A 310 -14.20 7.57 17.95
N SER A 311 -13.84 7.65 19.23
CA SER A 311 -13.14 6.55 19.91
C SER A 311 -13.83 5.21 19.61
N ARG A 312 -13.05 4.17 19.40
CA ARG A 312 -13.54 2.79 19.22
C ARG A 312 -14.70 2.53 20.19
N LEU A 313 -15.89 2.39 19.70
CA LEU A 313 -16.99 1.86 20.49
C LEU A 313 -16.52 0.49 20.99
N LYS A 314 -16.29 0.38 22.30
CA LYS A 314 -16.05 -0.89 22.97
C LYS A 314 -17.33 -1.70 22.80
N SER A 315 -17.38 -2.52 21.76
CA SER A 315 -18.37 -3.58 21.69
C SER A 315 -17.99 -4.62 22.74
N ALA A 316 -18.85 -4.70 23.72
CA ALA A 316 -18.83 -5.72 24.75
C ALA A 316 -18.94 -7.12 24.14
#